data_6d358d4b88cbfec781477962513e9831
#
_entry.id   6d358d4b88cbfec781477962513e9831
#
_cell.length_a   1.000
_cell.length_b   1.000
_cell.length_c   1.000
_cell.angle_alpha   90.00
_cell.angle_beta   90.00
_cell.angle_gamma   90.00
#
_symmetry.space_group_name_H-M   'P 1'
#
loop_
_entity.id
_entity.type
_entity.pdbx_description
1 polymer ?
#
loop_
_entity_poly.entity_id
_entity_poly.type
_entity_poly.pdbx_seq_one_letter_code
_entity_poly.pdbx_strand_id
1 'polypeptide(L)'
;MTASLKAPQHAPPQAPEPSPELGRQILAAGWRTNLLEQGSGFPLLLIHGSGPGVTAWANWRLVMPQLAQNRRVLAPDMLGFGYSERPADAHYSLDTWVLHALGVLDALGIAQADLVGNSFGGAIALALAVRHPERVRRLVLMGSVGVPFELTPGLDAAWGYTPTLANMRALLDFFAFDRGLVNDDLAELRYQASIRPSFQESFAAMFPAPRQRWIEALCSDERAIRALPHPTLVVHGREDQIIPLETSLTLAHWIANAQLHVYGHCGHWTQIEHAGRFARLVEDFLAEAAPLS
;
A
#
# COMPACT_ATOMS: atom_id res chain seq x y z
N MET A 1 32.57 -16.30 -61.12
CA MET A 1 31.35 -15.74 -60.48
C MET A 1 31.44 -16.03 -58.99
N THR A 2 31.93 -15.05 -58.21
CA THR A 2 32.09 -15.17 -56.77
C THR A 2 30.88 -14.51 -56.10
N ALA A 3 30.02 -15.33 -55.46
CA ALA A 3 28.88 -14.86 -54.68
C ALA A 3 29.38 -14.31 -53.33
N SER A 4 29.20 -13.02 -53.10
CA SER A 4 29.49 -12.37 -51.81
C SER A 4 28.35 -12.63 -50.84
N LEU A 5 28.60 -13.45 -49.82
CA LEU A 5 27.70 -13.66 -48.69
C LEU A 5 27.73 -12.42 -47.78
N LYS A 6 26.63 -11.63 -47.76
CA LYS A 6 26.43 -10.56 -46.79
C LYS A 6 26.17 -11.21 -45.41
N ALA A 7 26.96 -10.82 -44.40
CA ALA A 7 26.73 -11.19 -43.02
C ALA A 7 25.41 -10.59 -42.50
N PRO A 8 24.66 -11.32 -41.62
CA PRO A 8 23.44 -10.79 -41.01
C PRO A 8 23.74 -9.57 -40.13
N GLN A 9 23.08 -8.45 -40.45
CA GLN A 9 23.12 -7.27 -39.59
C GLN A 9 22.30 -7.58 -38.33
N HIS A 10 22.96 -7.77 -37.18
CA HIS A 10 22.27 -7.79 -35.88
C HIS A 10 21.75 -6.38 -35.60
N ALA A 11 20.43 -6.28 -35.39
CA ALA A 11 19.84 -5.06 -34.86
C ALA A 11 20.49 -4.73 -33.48
N PRO A 12 20.74 -3.46 -33.16
CA PRO A 12 21.28 -3.09 -31.86
C PRO A 12 20.33 -3.57 -30.74
N PRO A 13 20.85 -4.00 -29.59
CA PRO A 13 20.02 -4.41 -28.47
C PRO A 13 19.10 -3.23 -28.10
N GLN A 14 17.80 -3.49 -28.04
CA GLN A 14 16.82 -2.51 -27.57
C GLN A 14 17.20 -2.13 -26.12
N ALA A 15 17.21 -0.83 -25.84
CA ALA A 15 17.36 -0.35 -24.47
C ALA A 15 16.29 -1.02 -23.59
N PRO A 16 16.65 -1.47 -22.38
CA PRO A 16 15.68 -2.10 -21.48
C PRO A 16 14.49 -1.13 -21.25
N GLU A 17 13.28 -1.63 -21.41
CA GLU A 17 12.09 -0.83 -21.12
C GLU A 17 12.15 -0.34 -19.66
N PRO A 18 11.76 0.91 -19.39
CA PRO A 18 11.76 1.43 -18.02
C PRO A 18 10.85 0.58 -17.14
N SER A 19 11.33 0.20 -15.96
CA SER A 19 10.56 -0.59 -15.01
C SER A 19 9.21 0.09 -14.72
N PRO A 20 8.08 -0.61 -14.78
CA PRO A 20 6.77 -0.03 -14.48
C PRO A 20 6.63 0.40 -13.01
N GLU A 21 7.56 0.03 -12.16
CA GLU A 21 7.64 0.47 -10.76
C GLU A 21 8.18 1.91 -10.62
N LEU A 22 8.85 2.42 -11.66
CA LEU A 22 9.44 3.75 -11.66
C LEU A 22 8.43 4.76 -12.22
N GLY A 23 7.99 5.67 -11.35
CA GLY A 23 7.20 6.83 -11.71
C GLY A 23 8.04 8.10 -11.79
N ARG A 24 7.39 9.26 -11.66
CA ARG A 24 8.10 10.53 -11.55
C ARG A 24 8.65 10.73 -10.14
N GLN A 25 9.76 11.44 -10.05
CA GLN A 25 10.33 11.87 -8.76
C GLN A 25 9.73 13.21 -8.34
N ILE A 26 9.29 13.28 -7.09
CA ILE A 26 8.86 14.52 -6.41
C ILE A 26 9.62 14.69 -5.10
N LEU A 27 9.59 15.89 -4.53
CA LEU A 27 10.03 16.14 -3.16
C LEU A 27 8.80 16.23 -2.25
N ALA A 28 8.59 15.21 -1.42
CA ALA A 28 7.51 15.15 -0.44
C ALA A 28 8.09 15.36 0.96
N ALA A 29 7.70 16.44 1.62
CA ALA A 29 8.26 16.85 2.92
C ALA A 29 9.81 16.89 2.95
N GLY A 30 10.44 17.19 1.82
CA GLY A 30 11.90 17.26 1.67
C GLY A 30 12.57 15.97 1.22
N TRP A 31 11.86 14.85 1.15
CA TRP A 31 12.41 13.55 0.70
C TRP A 31 12.07 13.25 -0.74
N ARG A 32 13.05 12.69 -1.48
CA ARG A 32 12.81 12.19 -2.83
C ARG A 32 11.83 11.02 -2.79
N THR A 33 10.76 11.16 -3.54
CA THR A 33 9.63 10.22 -3.52
C THR A 33 9.33 9.75 -4.93
N ASN A 34 9.33 8.44 -5.13
CA ASN A 34 8.84 7.81 -6.36
C ASN A 34 7.31 7.82 -6.34
N LEU A 35 6.71 8.44 -7.34
CA LEU A 35 5.26 8.61 -7.45
C LEU A 35 4.76 8.02 -8.77
N LEU A 36 3.91 7.01 -8.67
CA LEU A 36 3.08 6.57 -9.78
C LEU A 36 1.83 7.44 -9.84
N GLU A 37 1.54 7.98 -11.02
CA GLU A 37 0.38 8.85 -11.25
C GLU A 37 -0.34 8.43 -12.52
N GLN A 38 -1.68 8.32 -12.45
CA GLN A 38 -2.50 7.92 -13.58
C GLN A 38 -3.89 8.56 -13.50
N GLY A 39 -4.48 8.88 -14.67
CA GLY A 39 -5.83 9.44 -14.77
C GLY A 39 -5.90 10.92 -14.45
N SER A 40 -7.14 11.40 -14.32
CA SER A 40 -7.47 12.80 -14.02
C SER A 40 -8.76 12.87 -13.20
N GLY A 41 -9.07 14.04 -12.65
CA GLY A 41 -10.25 14.24 -11.81
C GLY A 41 -9.89 14.45 -10.34
N PHE A 42 -10.82 14.11 -9.43
CA PHE A 42 -10.59 14.31 -7.99
C PHE A 42 -9.44 13.41 -7.49
N PRO A 43 -8.50 13.94 -6.70
CA PRO A 43 -7.33 13.19 -6.26
C PRO A 43 -7.67 11.98 -5.39
N LEU A 44 -7.04 10.85 -5.65
CA LEU A 44 -7.11 9.61 -4.89
C LEU A 44 -5.68 9.19 -4.52
N LEU A 45 -5.33 9.26 -3.25
CA LEU A 45 -4.04 8.83 -2.73
C LEU A 45 -4.11 7.37 -2.26
N LEU A 46 -3.31 6.51 -2.87
CA LEU A 46 -3.18 5.09 -2.52
C LEU A 46 -1.92 4.86 -1.69
N ILE A 47 -2.08 4.46 -0.43
CA ILE A 47 -0.98 4.21 0.52
C ILE A 47 -0.82 2.70 0.68
N HIS A 48 0.33 2.17 0.23
CA HIS A 48 0.61 0.73 0.21
C HIS A 48 0.88 0.16 1.60
N GLY A 49 0.79 -1.17 1.74
CA GLY A 49 1.14 -1.90 2.95
C GLY A 49 2.65 -2.03 3.18
N SER A 50 3.03 -2.54 4.34
CA SER A 50 4.42 -2.90 4.64
C SER A 50 4.70 -4.36 4.30
N GLY A 51 5.78 -4.60 3.58
CA GLY A 51 6.24 -5.95 3.26
C GLY A 51 7.63 -5.91 2.63
N PRO A 52 8.39 -7.01 2.69
CA PRO A 52 9.71 -7.05 2.09
C PRO A 52 9.63 -6.80 0.58
N GLY A 53 10.40 -5.82 0.09
CA GLY A 53 10.46 -5.45 -1.31
C GLY A 53 9.16 -4.87 -1.89
N VAL A 54 8.25 -4.33 -1.06
CA VAL A 54 7.02 -3.71 -1.54
C VAL A 54 7.30 -2.39 -2.26
N THR A 55 6.53 -2.13 -3.30
CA THR A 55 6.43 -0.85 -4.01
C THR A 55 4.95 -0.51 -4.22
N ALA A 56 4.65 0.74 -4.50
CA ALA A 56 3.30 1.17 -4.88
C ALA A 56 2.78 0.36 -6.08
N TRP A 57 3.63 0.12 -7.08
CA TRP A 57 3.29 -0.74 -8.22
C TRP A 57 2.90 -2.15 -7.79
N ALA A 58 3.75 -2.81 -6.99
CA ALA A 58 3.49 -4.17 -6.53
C ALA A 58 2.15 -4.27 -5.79
N ASN A 59 1.77 -3.23 -5.05
CA ASN A 59 0.53 -3.19 -4.28
C ASN A 59 -0.70 -2.85 -5.13
N TRP A 60 -0.60 -1.90 -6.08
CA TRP A 60 -1.76 -1.26 -6.68
C TRP A 60 -1.96 -1.51 -8.18
N ARG A 61 -0.99 -2.14 -8.90
CA ARG A 61 -1.00 -2.29 -10.37
C ARG A 61 -2.29 -2.88 -10.95
N LEU A 62 -2.99 -3.74 -10.21
CA LEU A 62 -4.19 -4.39 -10.72
C LEU A 62 -5.45 -3.55 -10.59
N VAL A 63 -5.45 -2.53 -9.72
CA VAL A 63 -6.63 -1.68 -9.46
C VAL A 63 -6.46 -0.26 -9.97
N MET A 64 -5.23 0.26 -10.06
CA MET A 64 -4.95 1.61 -10.55
C MET A 64 -5.58 1.92 -11.91
N PRO A 65 -5.49 1.05 -12.95
CA PRO A 65 -6.04 1.38 -14.27
C PRO A 65 -7.55 1.60 -14.27
N GLN A 66 -8.29 0.87 -13.43
CA GLN A 66 -9.73 1.05 -13.31
C GLN A 66 -10.05 2.33 -12.53
N LEU A 67 -9.43 2.55 -11.37
CA LEU A 67 -9.64 3.75 -10.54
C LEU A 67 -9.26 5.04 -11.30
N ALA A 68 -8.25 4.96 -12.17
CA ALA A 68 -7.79 6.08 -12.97
C ALA A 68 -8.72 6.51 -14.11
N GLN A 69 -9.79 5.74 -14.37
CA GLN A 69 -10.79 6.13 -15.36
C GLN A 69 -11.55 7.39 -14.95
N ASN A 70 -11.78 7.58 -13.63
CA ASN A 70 -12.57 8.67 -13.08
C ASN A 70 -11.81 9.50 -12.03
N ARG A 71 -10.58 9.15 -11.70
CA ARG A 71 -9.81 9.76 -10.61
C ARG A 71 -8.39 10.08 -11.06
N ARG A 72 -7.80 11.10 -10.46
CA ARG A 72 -6.35 11.32 -10.49
C ARG A 72 -5.73 10.46 -9.40
N VAL A 73 -5.28 9.27 -9.77
CA VAL A 73 -4.72 8.29 -8.84
C VAL A 73 -3.24 8.58 -8.60
N LEU A 74 -2.88 8.66 -7.33
CA LEU A 74 -1.54 8.97 -6.83
C LEU A 74 -1.09 7.82 -5.93
N ALA A 75 -0.03 7.13 -6.30
CA ALA A 75 0.50 6.02 -5.53
C ALA A 75 2.02 6.22 -5.29
N PRO A 76 2.39 6.87 -4.19
CA PRO A 76 3.79 7.01 -3.80
C PRO A 76 4.34 5.70 -3.26
N ASP A 77 5.61 5.43 -3.49
CA ASP A 77 6.37 4.59 -2.58
C ASP A 77 6.58 5.38 -1.29
N MET A 78 6.12 4.84 -0.16
CA MET A 78 6.27 5.53 1.13
C MET A 78 7.73 5.62 1.53
N LEU A 79 8.08 6.63 2.32
CA LEU A 79 9.45 6.85 2.80
C LEU A 79 10.04 5.55 3.37
N GLY A 80 11.22 5.18 2.90
CA GLY A 80 11.91 3.95 3.28
C GLY A 80 11.53 2.72 2.45
N PHE A 81 10.51 2.81 1.59
CA PHE A 81 10.04 1.73 0.72
C PHE A 81 10.31 2.01 -0.75
N GLY A 82 10.22 0.96 -1.56
CA GLY A 82 10.27 1.04 -3.01
C GLY A 82 11.48 1.84 -3.53
N TYR A 83 11.24 2.80 -4.39
CA TYR A 83 12.25 3.67 -4.97
C TYR A 83 12.28 5.09 -4.36
N SER A 84 11.53 5.29 -3.27
CA SER A 84 11.63 6.50 -2.46
C SER A 84 12.88 6.50 -1.59
N GLU A 85 13.22 7.67 -1.07
CA GLU A 85 14.42 7.89 -0.27
C GLU A 85 14.44 7.02 0.99
N ARG A 86 15.64 6.62 1.40
CA ARG A 86 15.97 5.87 2.62
C ARG A 86 17.04 6.65 3.37
N PRO A 87 16.65 7.72 4.11
CA PRO A 87 17.64 8.47 4.88
C PRO A 87 18.31 7.56 5.91
N ALA A 88 19.63 7.66 6.04
CA ALA A 88 20.40 6.82 6.96
C ALA A 88 20.05 7.08 8.44
N ASP A 89 19.58 8.30 8.73
CA ASP A 89 19.15 8.80 10.04
C ASP A 89 17.62 8.84 10.20
N ALA A 90 16.88 8.21 9.30
CA ALA A 90 15.42 8.24 9.33
C ALA A 90 14.89 7.61 10.63
N HIS A 91 14.12 8.38 11.37
CA HIS A 91 13.28 7.84 12.43
C HIS A 91 11.93 7.42 11.83
N TYR A 92 11.80 6.12 11.53
CA TYR A 92 10.57 5.56 11.00
C TYR A 92 9.49 5.50 12.07
N SER A 93 8.47 6.35 11.94
CA SER A 93 7.34 6.45 12.86
C SER A 93 6.07 6.81 12.12
N LEU A 94 4.91 6.59 12.76
CA LEU A 94 3.62 7.01 12.20
C LEU A 94 3.62 8.51 11.83
N ASP A 95 4.23 9.36 12.66
CA ASP A 95 4.33 10.80 12.43
C ASP A 95 5.12 11.12 11.16
N THR A 96 6.26 10.44 10.98
CA THR A 96 7.11 10.60 9.78
C THR A 96 6.37 10.19 8.51
N TRP A 97 5.65 9.08 8.54
CA TRP A 97 4.89 8.60 7.38
C TRP A 97 3.65 9.45 7.09
N VAL A 98 2.96 9.97 8.12
CA VAL A 98 1.87 10.94 7.93
C VAL A 98 2.41 12.23 7.32
N LEU A 99 3.53 12.77 7.83
CA LEU A 99 4.19 13.93 7.26
C LEU A 99 4.58 13.70 5.79
N HIS A 100 5.09 12.50 5.46
CA HIS A 100 5.44 12.15 4.09
C HIS A 100 4.20 12.12 3.17
N ALA A 101 3.09 11.49 3.61
CA ALA A 101 1.84 11.46 2.84
C ALA A 101 1.25 12.85 2.61
N LEU A 102 1.28 13.73 3.63
CA LEU A 102 0.91 15.14 3.50
C LEU A 102 1.83 15.86 2.50
N GLY A 103 3.14 15.63 2.61
CA GLY A 103 4.13 16.20 1.70
C GLY A 103 3.91 15.81 0.23
N VAL A 104 3.37 14.63 -0.04
CA VAL A 104 2.94 14.24 -1.40
C VAL A 104 1.80 15.13 -1.88
N LEU A 105 0.77 15.37 -1.06
CA LEU A 105 -0.34 16.25 -1.42
C LEU A 105 0.13 17.69 -1.61
N ASP A 106 0.99 18.19 -0.72
CA ASP A 106 1.51 19.56 -0.76
C ASP A 106 2.39 19.80 -1.99
N ALA A 107 3.29 18.87 -2.32
CA ALA A 107 4.14 18.94 -3.50
C ALA A 107 3.34 18.99 -4.83
N LEU A 108 2.10 18.49 -4.80
CA LEU A 108 1.19 18.48 -5.95
C LEU A 108 0.15 19.60 -5.93
N GLY A 109 0.16 20.46 -4.91
CA GLY A 109 -0.83 21.54 -4.73
C GLY A 109 -2.24 21.01 -4.46
N ILE A 110 -2.37 19.83 -3.84
CA ILE A 110 -3.65 19.19 -3.57
C ILE A 110 -4.11 19.57 -2.16
N ALA A 111 -5.19 20.34 -2.08
CA ALA A 111 -5.77 20.75 -0.81
C ALA A 111 -6.49 19.59 -0.09
N GLN A 112 -7.21 18.74 -0.84
CA GLN A 112 -8.00 17.63 -0.28
C GLN A 112 -7.98 16.44 -1.24
N ALA A 113 -7.93 15.21 -0.70
CA ALA A 113 -7.95 13.96 -1.47
C ALA A 113 -8.84 12.90 -0.81
N ASP A 114 -9.25 11.90 -1.60
CA ASP A 114 -9.69 10.62 -1.07
C ASP A 114 -8.47 9.77 -0.73
N LEU A 115 -8.57 8.94 0.30
CA LEU A 115 -7.48 8.07 0.72
C LEU A 115 -7.89 6.59 0.64
N VAL A 116 -7.01 5.76 0.11
CA VAL A 116 -7.09 4.30 0.25
C VAL A 116 -5.80 3.82 0.92
N GLY A 117 -5.93 3.22 2.09
CA GLY A 117 -4.80 2.66 2.82
C GLY A 117 -4.90 1.15 2.98
N ASN A 118 -3.84 0.44 2.59
CA ASN A 118 -3.72 -1.00 2.78
C ASN A 118 -2.85 -1.30 4.01
N SER A 119 -3.38 -2.09 4.97
CA SER A 119 -2.57 -2.63 6.07
C SER A 119 -1.87 -1.52 6.87
N PHE A 120 -0.56 -1.49 6.90
CA PHE A 120 0.26 -0.38 7.38
C PHE A 120 -0.15 0.98 6.77
N GLY A 121 -0.40 1.03 5.47
CA GLY A 121 -0.88 2.24 4.79
C GLY A 121 -2.26 2.68 5.28
N GLY A 122 -3.06 1.75 5.79
CA GLY A 122 -4.34 2.07 6.45
C GLY A 122 -4.16 2.82 7.76
N ALA A 123 -3.16 2.46 8.57
CA ALA A 123 -2.83 3.22 9.77
C ALA A 123 -2.40 4.66 9.45
N ILE A 124 -1.62 4.84 8.38
CA ILE A 124 -1.21 6.18 7.91
C ILE A 124 -2.41 6.98 7.44
N ALA A 125 -3.29 6.39 6.61
CA ALA A 125 -4.49 7.04 6.10
C ALA A 125 -5.44 7.42 7.24
N LEU A 126 -5.64 6.55 8.21
CA LEU A 126 -6.44 6.80 9.40
C LEU A 126 -5.85 7.94 10.25
N ALA A 127 -4.56 7.90 10.54
CA ALA A 127 -3.89 8.93 11.31
C ALA A 127 -3.90 10.30 10.59
N LEU A 128 -3.76 10.30 9.26
CA LEU A 128 -3.89 11.52 8.46
C LEU A 128 -5.31 12.09 8.56
N ALA A 129 -6.34 11.25 8.43
CA ALA A 129 -7.73 11.69 8.56
C ALA A 129 -8.06 12.22 9.97
N VAL A 130 -7.49 11.61 11.02
CA VAL A 130 -7.66 12.05 12.41
C VAL A 130 -6.98 13.39 12.67
N ARG A 131 -5.74 13.58 12.18
CA ARG A 131 -4.90 14.74 12.52
C ARG A 131 -5.12 15.93 11.59
N HIS A 132 -5.52 15.67 10.34
CA HIS A 132 -5.71 16.65 9.27
C HIS A 132 -7.04 16.41 8.53
N PRO A 133 -8.18 16.45 9.25
CA PRO A 133 -9.48 16.12 8.69
C PRO A 133 -9.84 16.95 7.45
N GLU A 134 -9.39 18.18 7.37
CA GLU A 134 -9.61 19.08 6.22
C GLU A 134 -8.93 18.61 4.94
N ARG A 135 -7.89 17.75 5.05
CA ARG A 135 -7.14 17.22 3.91
C ARG A 135 -7.77 15.97 3.29
N VAL A 136 -8.78 15.39 3.95
CA VAL A 136 -9.40 14.13 3.56
C VAL A 136 -10.88 14.34 3.25
N ARG A 137 -11.35 13.82 2.10
CA ARG A 137 -12.77 13.82 1.76
C ARG A 137 -13.45 12.52 2.17
N ARG A 138 -12.88 11.39 1.76
CA ARG A 138 -13.36 10.03 2.05
C ARG A 138 -12.18 9.12 2.38
N LEU A 139 -12.45 8.10 3.18
CA LEU A 139 -11.43 7.17 3.67
C LEU A 139 -11.79 5.73 3.31
N VAL A 140 -10.85 4.98 2.76
CA VAL A 140 -10.96 3.53 2.55
C VAL A 140 -9.82 2.85 3.30
N LEU A 141 -10.17 1.96 4.22
CA LEU A 141 -9.24 1.20 5.05
C LEU A 141 -9.34 -0.28 4.70
N MET A 142 -8.27 -0.87 4.19
CA MET A 142 -8.26 -2.26 3.72
C MET A 142 -7.28 -3.11 4.53
N GLY A 143 -7.79 -4.13 5.25
CA GLY A 143 -6.97 -4.98 6.12
C GLY A 143 -6.08 -4.15 7.04
N SER A 144 -6.64 -3.10 7.65
CA SER A 144 -5.90 -1.97 8.19
C SER A 144 -5.33 -2.25 9.59
N VAL A 145 -4.07 -1.86 9.82
CA VAL A 145 -3.57 -1.52 11.16
C VAL A 145 -4.17 -0.16 11.57
N GLY A 146 -4.08 0.22 12.82
CA GLY A 146 -4.55 1.53 13.31
C GLY A 146 -5.38 1.46 14.58
N VAL A 147 -5.77 0.24 14.99
CA VAL A 147 -6.38 -0.08 16.29
C VAL A 147 -5.58 -1.20 16.95
N PRO A 148 -5.65 -1.36 18.29
CA PRO A 148 -4.91 -2.41 18.99
C PRO A 148 -5.35 -3.83 18.59
N PHE A 149 -4.39 -4.72 18.44
CA PHE A 149 -4.59 -6.16 18.30
C PHE A 149 -3.31 -6.91 18.72
N GLU A 150 -3.42 -8.20 19.00
CA GLU A 150 -2.27 -9.05 19.28
C GLU A 150 -1.52 -9.40 17.99
N LEU A 151 -0.18 -9.34 18.04
CA LEU A 151 0.68 -9.66 16.90
C LEU A 151 0.39 -11.07 16.36
N THR A 152 -0.06 -11.14 15.13
CA THR A 152 -0.32 -12.42 14.46
C THR A 152 0.97 -13.09 14.02
N PRO A 153 1.00 -14.43 13.89
CA PRO A 153 2.15 -15.12 13.30
C PRO A 153 2.50 -14.63 11.89
N GLY A 154 1.48 -14.30 11.07
CA GLY A 154 1.68 -13.79 9.72
C GLY A 154 2.35 -12.41 9.69
N LEU A 155 1.92 -11.49 10.55
CA LEU A 155 2.52 -10.16 10.63
C LEU A 155 3.92 -10.22 11.24
N ASP A 156 4.16 -11.09 12.23
CA ASP A 156 5.50 -11.30 12.79
C ASP A 156 6.46 -11.86 11.74
N ALA A 157 6.00 -12.82 10.94
CA ALA A 157 6.78 -13.37 9.82
C ALA A 157 7.08 -12.30 8.75
N ALA A 158 6.11 -11.40 8.46
CA ALA A 158 6.27 -10.32 7.49
C ALA A 158 7.30 -9.28 7.96
N TRP A 159 7.14 -8.77 9.18
CA TRP A 159 8.04 -7.76 9.73
C TRP A 159 9.40 -8.31 10.14
N GLY A 160 9.46 -9.62 10.45
CA GLY A 160 10.69 -10.32 10.80
C GLY A 160 11.37 -11.04 9.64
N TYR A 161 10.94 -10.76 8.42
CA TYR A 161 11.43 -11.44 7.23
C TYR A 161 12.96 -11.41 7.11
N THR A 162 13.53 -12.60 6.90
CA THR A 162 14.94 -12.77 6.53
C THR A 162 15.02 -13.24 5.08
N PRO A 163 15.82 -12.58 4.22
CA PRO A 163 15.82 -12.83 2.77
C PRO A 163 16.30 -14.23 2.39
N THR A 164 15.37 -15.09 2.09
CA THR A 164 15.58 -16.36 1.37
C THR A 164 14.35 -16.65 0.52
N LEU A 165 14.50 -17.39 -0.58
CA LEU A 165 13.38 -17.80 -1.40
C LEU A 165 12.37 -18.64 -0.60
N ALA A 166 12.87 -19.53 0.26
CA ALA A 166 12.02 -20.38 1.12
C ALA A 166 11.18 -19.54 2.10
N ASN A 167 11.79 -18.52 2.75
CA ASN A 167 11.06 -17.62 3.64
C ASN A 167 10.05 -16.76 2.87
N MET A 168 10.40 -16.30 1.66
CA MET A 168 9.46 -15.56 0.82
C MET A 168 8.26 -16.43 0.44
N ARG A 169 8.50 -17.69 0.04
CA ARG A 169 7.44 -18.63 -0.26
C ARG A 169 6.49 -18.83 0.93
N ALA A 170 7.05 -19.15 2.10
CA ALA A 170 6.28 -19.30 3.34
C ALA A 170 5.50 -18.04 3.72
N LEU A 171 6.09 -16.86 3.50
CA LEU A 171 5.43 -15.59 3.78
C LEU A 171 4.23 -15.34 2.87
N LEU A 172 4.33 -15.66 1.58
CA LEU A 172 3.24 -15.50 0.62
C LEU A 172 2.01 -16.34 1.00
N ASP A 173 2.22 -17.48 1.68
CA ASP A 173 1.15 -18.33 2.17
C ASP A 173 0.28 -17.66 3.26
N PHE A 174 0.80 -16.68 3.98
CA PHE A 174 0.01 -15.87 4.92
C PHE A 174 -0.78 -14.75 4.22
N PHE A 175 -0.28 -14.25 3.09
CA PHE A 175 -0.88 -13.09 2.43
C PHE A 175 -2.10 -13.42 1.59
N ALA A 176 -2.09 -14.54 0.85
CA ALA A 176 -3.16 -14.88 -0.08
C ALA A 176 -3.91 -16.14 0.35
N PHE A 177 -5.23 -16.10 0.26
CA PHE A 177 -6.09 -17.27 0.39
C PHE A 177 -6.04 -18.15 -0.87
N ASP A 178 -6.07 -17.52 -2.05
CA ASP A 178 -6.00 -18.23 -3.33
C ASP A 178 -4.58 -18.73 -3.59
N ARG A 179 -4.39 -20.04 -3.39
CA ARG A 179 -3.11 -20.73 -3.61
C ARG A 179 -2.66 -20.74 -5.07
N GLY A 180 -3.58 -20.55 -6.00
CA GLY A 180 -3.25 -20.40 -7.42
C GLY A 180 -2.43 -19.15 -7.73
N LEU A 181 -2.54 -18.12 -6.87
CA LEU A 181 -1.74 -16.88 -6.98
C LEU A 181 -0.34 -17.04 -6.41
N VAL A 182 -0.14 -17.99 -5.46
CA VAL A 182 1.12 -18.21 -4.75
C VAL A 182 1.92 -19.29 -5.45
N ASN A 183 2.56 -18.94 -6.57
CA ASN A 183 3.43 -19.84 -7.34
C ASN A 183 4.91 -19.48 -7.16
N ASP A 184 5.78 -20.32 -7.72
CA ASP A 184 7.24 -20.13 -7.59
C ASP A 184 7.74 -18.88 -8.30
N ASP A 185 7.11 -18.50 -9.43
CA ASP A 185 7.46 -17.27 -10.16
C ASP A 185 7.17 -16.03 -9.32
N LEU A 186 6.02 -15.99 -8.62
CA LEU A 186 5.69 -14.90 -7.71
C LEU A 186 6.67 -14.87 -6.53
N ALA A 187 7.01 -16.02 -5.96
CA ALA A 187 7.95 -16.11 -4.86
C ALA A 187 9.34 -15.60 -5.27
N GLU A 188 9.83 -16.02 -6.44
CA GLU A 188 11.10 -15.53 -6.99
C GLU A 188 11.07 -14.02 -7.24
N LEU A 189 10.01 -13.53 -7.91
CA LEU A 189 9.83 -12.11 -8.19
C LEU A 189 9.87 -11.26 -6.90
N ARG A 190 9.16 -11.70 -5.86
CA ARG A 190 9.10 -10.99 -4.58
C ARG A 190 10.42 -11.09 -3.81
N TYR A 191 11.08 -12.26 -3.85
CA TYR A 191 12.41 -12.44 -3.28
C TYR A 191 13.42 -11.51 -3.94
N GLN A 192 13.49 -11.46 -5.27
CA GLN A 192 14.39 -10.56 -5.99
C GLN A 192 14.10 -9.09 -5.68
N ALA A 193 12.84 -8.71 -5.52
CA ALA A 193 12.48 -7.36 -5.08
C ALA A 193 13.01 -7.06 -3.66
N SER A 194 12.95 -8.04 -2.74
CA SER A 194 13.35 -7.84 -1.34
C SER A 194 14.86 -7.68 -1.14
N ILE A 195 15.67 -8.27 -2.03
CA ILE A 195 17.14 -8.22 -1.94
C ILE A 195 17.78 -7.11 -2.78
N ARG A 196 16.98 -6.21 -3.36
CA ARG A 196 17.52 -5.02 -4.05
C ARG A 196 18.37 -4.20 -3.07
N PRO A 197 19.42 -3.51 -3.55
CA PRO A 197 20.30 -2.73 -2.69
C PRO A 197 19.54 -1.79 -1.75
N SER A 198 19.86 -1.82 -0.46
CA SER A 198 19.26 -1.05 0.65
C SER A 198 17.77 -1.34 0.98
N PHE A 199 17.06 -2.19 0.24
CA PHE A 199 15.66 -2.50 0.53
C PHE A 199 15.50 -3.26 1.85
N GLN A 200 16.27 -4.31 2.04
CA GLN A 200 16.17 -5.14 3.24
C GLN A 200 16.69 -4.43 4.49
N GLU A 201 17.77 -3.69 4.39
CA GLU A 201 18.34 -2.92 5.50
C GLU A 201 17.32 -1.88 6.02
N SER A 202 16.71 -1.13 5.11
CA SER A 202 15.68 -0.15 5.46
C SER A 202 14.46 -0.84 6.09
N PHE A 203 13.97 -1.92 5.48
CA PHE A 203 12.80 -2.65 5.98
C PHE A 203 13.05 -3.24 7.39
N ALA A 204 14.19 -3.86 7.62
CA ALA A 204 14.55 -4.41 8.91
C ALA A 204 14.68 -3.35 10.03
N ALA A 205 15.04 -2.12 9.66
CA ALA A 205 15.15 -1.01 10.61
C ALA A 205 13.77 -0.46 11.05
N MET A 206 12.69 -0.69 10.28
CA MET A 206 11.36 -0.16 10.59
C MET A 206 10.67 -0.90 11.74
N PHE A 207 10.80 -2.24 11.79
CA PHE A 207 10.03 -3.09 12.69
C PHE A 207 10.91 -4.10 13.47
N PRO A 208 12.00 -3.64 14.15
CA PRO A 208 12.82 -4.56 14.94
C PRO A 208 12.03 -5.14 16.13
N ALA A 209 12.39 -6.36 16.54
CA ALA A 209 11.80 -7.02 17.70
C ALA A 209 12.00 -6.22 19.01
N PRO A 210 11.10 -6.31 19.98
CA PRO A 210 9.80 -7.02 19.98
C PRO A 210 8.75 -6.26 19.17
N ARG A 211 8.02 -6.95 18.26
CA ARG A 211 7.22 -6.28 17.21
C ARG A 211 5.84 -5.85 17.66
N GLN A 212 5.30 -6.36 18.73
CA GLN A 212 4.01 -5.92 19.30
C GLN A 212 3.95 -4.40 19.50
N ARG A 213 5.04 -3.79 19.97
CA ARG A 213 5.13 -2.33 20.18
C ARG A 213 4.88 -1.49 18.92
N TRP A 214 5.12 -2.06 17.73
CA TRP A 214 4.92 -1.33 16.47
C TRP A 214 3.46 -1.29 16.06
N ILE A 215 2.68 -2.30 16.44
CA ILE A 215 1.21 -2.26 16.32
C ILE A 215 0.68 -1.10 17.17
N GLU A 216 1.11 -1.04 18.45
CA GLU A 216 0.71 0.01 19.37
C GLU A 216 1.12 1.40 18.89
N ALA A 217 2.34 1.55 18.35
CA ALA A 217 2.86 2.81 17.80
C ALA A 217 2.13 3.27 16.52
N LEU A 218 1.47 2.35 15.81
CA LEU A 218 0.67 2.64 14.62
C LEU A 218 -0.81 2.86 14.93
N CYS A 219 -1.25 2.74 16.19
CA CYS A 219 -2.64 3.00 16.58
C CYS A 219 -2.94 4.50 16.67
N SER A 220 -4.15 4.85 16.27
CA SER A 220 -4.73 6.17 16.55
C SER A 220 -5.59 6.10 17.82
N ASP A 221 -5.76 7.23 18.50
CA ASP A 221 -6.59 7.32 19.71
C ASP A 221 -8.06 7.00 19.40
N GLU A 222 -8.70 6.16 20.22
CA GLU A 222 -10.09 5.74 20.01
C GLU A 222 -11.06 6.93 19.95
N ARG A 223 -10.91 7.93 20.80
CA ARG A 223 -11.80 9.10 20.83
C ARG A 223 -11.66 9.91 19.55
N ALA A 224 -10.44 10.01 19.05
CA ALA A 224 -10.15 10.69 17.78
C ALA A 224 -10.75 9.93 16.59
N ILE A 225 -10.66 8.58 16.58
CA ILE A 225 -11.31 7.75 15.57
C ILE A 225 -12.83 7.90 15.62
N ARG A 226 -13.43 7.88 16.80
CA ARG A 226 -14.88 8.07 16.99
C ARG A 226 -15.38 9.46 16.57
N ALA A 227 -14.51 10.46 16.59
CA ALA A 227 -14.81 11.83 16.17
C ALA A 227 -14.63 12.06 14.66
N LEU A 228 -14.21 11.04 13.88
CA LEU A 228 -14.00 11.18 12.43
C LEU A 228 -15.29 11.57 11.70
N PRO A 229 -15.30 12.69 10.96
CA PRO A 229 -16.49 13.12 10.21
C PRO A 229 -16.61 12.43 8.86
N HIS A 230 -15.55 11.75 8.41
CA HIS A 230 -15.43 11.25 7.04
C HIS A 230 -16.30 10.01 6.79
N PRO A 231 -17.03 9.95 5.66
CA PRO A 231 -17.51 8.68 5.16
C PRO A 231 -16.33 7.72 5.00
N THR A 232 -16.44 6.53 5.57
CA THR A 232 -15.35 5.55 5.60
C THR A 232 -15.84 4.19 5.10
N LEU A 233 -15.10 3.61 4.17
CA LEU A 233 -15.27 2.22 3.75
C LEU A 233 -14.17 1.37 4.38
N VAL A 234 -14.57 0.39 5.18
CA VAL A 234 -13.66 -0.61 5.74
C VAL A 234 -13.80 -1.90 4.92
N VAL A 235 -12.69 -2.42 4.43
CA VAL A 235 -12.63 -3.63 3.59
C VAL A 235 -11.73 -4.67 4.23
N HIS A 236 -12.14 -5.95 4.21
CA HIS A 236 -11.32 -7.03 4.78
C HIS A 236 -11.49 -8.33 4.01
N GLY A 237 -10.45 -9.14 3.93
CA GLY A 237 -10.52 -10.54 3.53
C GLY A 237 -10.83 -11.42 4.76
N ARG A 238 -11.88 -12.25 4.71
CA ARG A 238 -12.29 -13.04 5.87
C ARG A 238 -11.21 -14.00 6.35
N GLU A 239 -10.37 -14.47 5.47
CA GLU A 239 -9.29 -15.42 5.72
C GLU A 239 -7.90 -14.74 5.86
N ASP A 240 -7.89 -13.45 6.18
CA ASP A 240 -6.65 -12.69 6.43
C ASP A 240 -5.89 -13.24 7.63
N GLN A 241 -4.63 -13.66 7.41
CA GLN A 241 -3.74 -14.21 8.44
C GLN A 241 -2.66 -13.20 8.87
N ILE A 242 -2.67 -12.01 8.29
CA ILE A 242 -1.74 -10.91 8.61
C ILE A 242 -2.38 -9.96 9.62
N ILE A 243 -3.57 -9.45 9.30
CA ILE A 243 -4.34 -8.56 10.15
C ILE A 243 -5.66 -9.25 10.52
N PRO A 244 -6.01 -9.39 11.81
CA PRO A 244 -7.24 -10.06 12.20
C PRO A 244 -8.48 -9.24 11.79
N LEU A 245 -9.56 -9.92 11.40
CA LEU A 245 -10.81 -9.30 10.96
C LEU A 245 -11.40 -8.38 12.05
N GLU A 246 -11.12 -8.68 13.30
CA GLU A 246 -11.55 -7.92 14.49
C GLU A 246 -11.12 -6.46 14.43
N THR A 247 -9.98 -6.12 13.78
CA THR A 247 -9.57 -4.74 13.59
C THR A 247 -10.56 -3.96 12.72
N SER A 248 -11.06 -4.57 11.66
CA SER A 248 -12.06 -3.96 10.78
C SER A 248 -13.44 -3.89 11.43
N LEU A 249 -13.81 -4.86 12.24
CA LEU A 249 -15.04 -4.80 13.06
C LEU A 249 -14.95 -3.67 14.07
N THR A 250 -13.80 -3.49 14.70
CA THR A 250 -13.54 -2.40 15.66
C THR A 250 -13.62 -1.04 14.96
N LEU A 251 -12.96 -0.87 13.82
CA LEU A 251 -13.01 0.37 13.05
C LEU A 251 -14.45 0.70 12.59
N ALA A 252 -15.19 -0.29 12.08
CA ALA A 252 -16.58 -0.11 11.68
C ALA A 252 -17.51 0.23 12.85
N HIS A 253 -17.22 -0.25 14.05
CA HIS A 253 -17.95 0.09 15.27
C HIS A 253 -17.60 1.49 15.81
N TRP A 254 -16.34 1.92 15.69
CA TRP A 254 -15.90 3.22 16.23
C TRP A 254 -16.22 4.38 15.30
N ILE A 255 -16.15 4.19 13.98
CA ILE A 255 -16.38 5.25 12.98
C ILE A 255 -17.86 5.33 12.66
N ALA A 256 -18.52 6.42 13.04
CA ALA A 256 -19.97 6.59 12.89
C ALA A 256 -20.47 6.43 11.44
N ASN A 257 -19.72 6.93 10.45
CA ASN A 257 -20.07 6.90 9.02
C ASN A 257 -19.31 5.76 8.29
N ALA A 258 -19.10 4.61 8.96
CA ALA A 258 -18.42 3.48 8.35
C ALA A 258 -19.37 2.53 7.63
N GLN A 259 -18.94 2.06 6.48
CA GLN A 259 -19.47 0.88 5.78
C GLN A 259 -18.42 -0.22 5.90
N LEU A 260 -18.84 -1.47 6.16
CA LEU A 260 -17.93 -2.62 6.24
C LEU A 260 -18.25 -3.60 5.12
N HIS A 261 -17.23 -3.97 4.34
CA HIS A 261 -17.32 -5.03 3.34
C HIS A 261 -16.27 -6.13 3.61
N VAL A 262 -16.74 -7.36 3.78
CA VAL A 262 -15.88 -8.53 4.02
C VAL A 262 -15.98 -9.47 2.83
N TYR A 263 -14.84 -9.74 2.17
CA TYR A 263 -14.75 -10.74 1.12
C TYR A 263 -14.51 -12.12 1.72
N GLY A 264 -15.37 -13.10 1.40
CA GLY A 264 -15.08 -14.51 1.66
C GLY A 264 -14.12 -15.07 0.60
N HIS A 265 -13.35 -16.11 0.98
CA HIS A 265 -12.30 -16.68 0.15
C HIS A 265 -11.28 -15.62 -0.29
N CYS A 266 -10.79 -14.87 0.67
CA CYS A 266 -9.88 -13.77 0.47
C CYS A 266 -8.97 -13.60 1.68
N GLY A 267 -7.67 -13.55 1.45
CA GLY A 267 -6.65 -13.25 2.45
C GLY A 267 -6.41 -11.75 2.59
N HIS A 268 -5.16 -11.40 2.90
CA HIS A 268 -4.75 -10.01 3.13
C HIS A 268 -4.73 -9.16 1.86
N TRP A 269 -4.56 -9.77 0.69
CA TRP A 269 -4.41 -9.08 -0.58
C TRP A 269 -5.73 -8.89 -1.33
N THR A 270 -6.72 -8.26 -0.70
CA THR A 270 -8.05 -8.04 -1.29
C THR A 270 -7.99 -7.38 -2.68
N GLN A 271 -7.11 -6.39 -2.87
CA GLN A 271 -6.89 -5.67 -4.12
C GLN A 271 -6.16 -6.50 -5.20
N ILE A 272 -5.70 -7.68 -4.86
CA ILE A 272 -5.07 -8.64 -5.78
C ILE A 272 -6.02 -9.80 -6.03
N GLU A 273 -6.51 -10.46 -4.97
CA GLU A 273 -7.38 -11.64 -5.08
C GLU A 273 -8.75 -11.29 -5.68
N HIS A 274 -9.26 -10.09 -5.40
CA HIS A 274 -10.54 -9.59 -5.92
C HIS A 274 -10.42 -8.24 -6.64
N ALA A 275 -9.35 -8.02 -7.39
CA ALA A 275 -8.98 -6.72 -7.96
C ALA A 275 -10.14 -5.96 -8.61
N GLY A 276 -10.86 -6.57 -9.56
CA GLY A 276 -11.95 -5.92 -10.26
C GLY A 276 -13.18 -5.66 -9.37
N ARG A 277 -13.45 -6.51 -8.37
CA ARG A 277 -14.54 -6.29 -7.40
C ARG A 277 -14.19 -5.20 -6.42
N PHE A 278 -12.94 -5.21 -5.93
CA PHE A 278 -12.42 -4.19 -5.02
C PHE A 278 -12.43 -2.81 -5.68
N ALA A 279 -11.93 -2.68 -6.91
CA ALA A 279 -11.90 -1.41 -7.62
C ALA A 279 -13.31 -0.85 -7.83
N ARG A 280 -14.29 -1.68 -8.22
CA ARG A 280 -15.71 -1.24 -8.35
C ARG A 280 -16.28 -0.79 -7.01
N LEU A 281 -16.10 -1.56 -5.94
CA LEU A 281 -16.56 -1.21 -4.59
C LEU A 281 -16.01 0.14 -4.13
N VAL A 282 -14.72 0.39 -4.37
CA VAL A 282 -14.08 1.67 -4.04
C VAL A 282 -14.65 2.80 -4.89
N GLU A 283 -14.82 2.61 -6.20
CA GLU A 283 -15.40 3.62 -7.09
C GLU A 283 -16.82 3.97 -6.70
N ASP A 284 -17.68 2.97 -6.46
CA ASP A 284 -19.08 3.16 -6.05
C ASP A 284 -19.13 3.99 -4.75
N PHE A 285 -18.35 3.61 -3.74
CA PHE A 285 -18.26 4.35 -2.48
C PHE A 285 -17.76 5.79 -2.66
N LEU A 286 -16.71 6.00 -3.47
CA LEU A 286 -16.15 7.34 -3.72
C LEU A 286 -17.07 8.24 -4.55
N ALA A 287 -18.02 7.66 -5.30
CA ALA A 287 -19.01 8.36 -6.10
C ALA A 287 -20.31 8.68 -5.34
N GLU A 288 -20.53 8.10 -4.15
CA GLU A 288 -21.72 8.38 -3.35
C GLU A 288 -21.92 9.88 -3.12
N ALA A 289 -23.15 10.36 -3.08
CA ALA A 289 -23.45 11.72 -2.64
C ALA A 289 -22.99 11.92 -1.18
N ALA A 290 -22.60 13.15 -0.83
CA ALA A 290 -22.32 13.44 0.58
C ALA A 290 -23.57 13.11 1.41
N PRO A 291 -23.43 12.50 2.62
CA PRO A 291 -24.56 12.30 3.50
C PRO A 291 -25.27 13.63 3.71
N LEU A 292 -26.61 13.62 3.64
CA LEU A 292 -27.38 14.79 4.02
C LEU A 292 -27.08 15.09 5.49
N SER A 293 -26.51 16.26 5.76
CA SER A 293 -26.19 16.78 7.09
C SER A 293 -27.43 16.98 7.95
#